data_b29c23dccc21f1b76f7f34afd197d9c9
#
_entry.id   b29c23dccc21f1b76f7f34afd197d9c9
#
_cell.length_a   1.000
_cell.length_b   1.000
_cell.length_c   1.000
_cell.angle_alpha   90.00
_cell.angle_beta   90.00
_cell.angle_gamma   90.00
#
_symmetry.space_group_name_H-M   'P 1'
#
loop_
_entity.id
_entity.type
_entity.pdbx_description
1 polymer ?
#
loop_
_entity_poly.entity_id
_entity_poly.type
_entity_poly.pdbx_seq_one_letter_code
_entity_poly.pdbx_strand_id
1 'polypeptide(L)'
;MKRLISISLFLCLLLSVQAQKVYTTDNIPKVHLQNKMRYVCNPDGILSQAACDSIDRMLYALEQQTGIETVVAVVPSIGNDDCFDFAHRLLNEWGVGKKGKNNGLVILLVTDQRCIQFYTGYGLEGDLPDAICKRIQTRNMIPYLKDGNWDAGMVAGVRAVCGRLDGSMVNDTDDEEDISFFGILAAVIGFFVVAGGIGW
;
A
#
# COMPACT_ATOMS: atom_id res chain seq x y z
N MET A 1 15.25 -3.61 -53.26
CA MET A 1 15.12 -2.48 -52.33
C MET A 1 13.95 -2.69 -51.36
N LYS A 2 12.67 -2.96 -51.80
CA LYS A 2 11.53 -3.14 -50.90
C LYS A 2 11.71 -4.24 -49.81
N ARG A 3 12.34 -5.37 -50.15
CA ARG A 3 12.59 -6.50 -49.23
C ARG A 3 13.66 -6.16 -48.17
N LEU A 4 14.67 -5.35 -48.48
CA LEU A 4 15.70 -4.90 -47.55
C LEU A 4 15.13 -3.90 -46.54
N ILE A 5 14.24 -3.02 -46.99
CA ILE A 5 13.55 -2.06 -46.13
C ILE A 5 12.63 -2.79 -45.15
N SER A 6 11.91 -3.84 -45.58
CA SER A 6 11.05 -4.65 -44.74
C SER A 6 11.82 -5.42 -43.67
N ILE A 7 13.01 -5.94 -43.98
CA ILE A 7 13.88 -6.64 -43.04
C ILE A 7 14.48 -5.66 -42.02
N SER A 8 14.87 -4.47 -42.45
CA SER A 8 15.39 -3.41 -41.57
C SER A 8 14.31 -2.92 -40.60
N LEU A 9 13.05 -2.74 -41.09
CA LEU A 9 11.93 -2.33 -40.24
C LEU A 9 11.57 -3.41 -39.19
N PHE A 10 11.64 -4.68 -39.59
CA PHE A 10 11.41 -5.81 -38.68
C PHE A 10 12.51 -5.96 -37.63
N LEU A 11 13.79 -5.69 -38.01
CA LEU A 11 14.90 -5.73 -37.08
C LEU A 11 14.85 -4.58 -36.05
N CYS A 12 14.37 -3.40 -36.44
CA CYS A 12 14.13 -2.28 -35.50
C CYS A 12 13.02 -2.55 -34.49
N LEU A 13 12.01 -3.35 -34.83
CA LEU A 13 10.95 -3.75 -33.89
C LEU A 13 11.44 -4.71 -32.80
N LEU A 14 12.51 -5.46 -33.06
CA LEU A 14 13.06 -6.44 -32.09
C LEU A 14 13.96 -5.81 -31.02
N LEU A 15 14.34 -4.55 -31.14
CA LEU A 15 15.29 -3.89 -30.23
C LEU A 15 14.61 -3.19 -29.03
N SER A 16 13.30 -3.30 -28.87
CA SER A 16 12.56 -2.59 -27.83
C SER A 16 12.24 -3.43 -26.60
N VAL A 17 12.91 -4.57 -26.37
CA VAL A 17 12.80 -5.29 -25.10
C VAL A 17 13.66 -4.52 -24.08
N GLN A 18 13.06 -3.52 -23.48
CA GLN A 18 13.64 -2.91 -22.29
C GLN A 18 13.55 -3.93 -21.17
N ALA A 19 14.67 -4.47 -20.74
CA ALA A 19 14.73 -5.32 -19.56
C ALA A 19 14.22 -4.49 -18.37
N GLN A 20 13.13 -4.93 -17.76
CA GLN A 20 12.59 -4.29 -16.57
C GLN A 20 13.65 -4.30 -15.48
N LYS A 21 13.94 -3.13 -14.91
CA LYS A 21 14.94 -3.00 -13.86
C LYS A 21 14.45 -3.71 -12.59
N VAL A 22 15.26 -4.64 -12.10
CA VAL A 22 15.02 -5.35 -10.84
C VAL A 22 15.68 -4.59 -9.70
N TYR A 23 14.93 -4.30 -8.66
CA TYR A 23 15.42 -3.64 -7.47
C TYR A 23 15.73 -4.65 -6.35
N THR A 24 16.79 -4.33 -5.60
CA THR A 24 17.20 -5.00 -4.36
C THR A 24 17.27 -3.96 -3.25
N THR A 25 17.34 -4.38 -2.00
CA THR A 25 17.49 -3.46 -0.85
C THR A 25 18.77 -2.63 -0.93
N ASP A 26 19.79 -3.11 -1.65
CA ASP A 26 21.07 -2.42 -1.84
C ASP A 26 21.03 -1.35 -2.94
N ASN A 27 20.28 -1.61 -4.04
CA ASN A 27 20.30 -0.74 -5.21
C ASN A 27 19.14 0.25 -5.29
N ILE A 28 18.11 0.09 -4.43
CA ILE A 28 16.99 1.03 -4.35
C ILE A 28 17.46 2.33 -3.64
N PRO A 29 17.13 3.53 -4.18
CA PRO A 29 17.62 4.79 -3.63
C PRO A 29 17.09 5.09 -2.22
N LYS A 30 18.01 5.33 -1.28
CA LYS A 30 17.68 5.69 0.12
C LYS A 30 17.37 7.19 0.23
N VAL A 31 16.23 7.63 -0.32
CA VAL A 31 15.88 9.05 -0.48
C VAL A 31 15.78 9.78 0.85
N HIS A 32 15.27 9.15 1.91
CA HIS A 32 15.12 9.73 3.25
C HIS A 32 16.47 10.04 3.93
N LEU A 33 17.56 9.35 3.57
CA LEU A 33 18.91 9.67 4.08
C LEU A 33 19.50 10.89 3.39
N GLN A 34 19.08 11.18 2.16
CA GLN A 34 19.56 12.31 1.37
C GLN A 34 18.77 13.59 1.67
N ASN A 35 17.48 13.44 1.89
CA ASN A 35 16.58 14.55 2.21
C ASN A 35 15.51 14.10 3.21
N LYS A 36 15.56 14.63 4.42
CA LYS A 36 14.64 14.29 5.53
C LYS A 36 13.16 14.64 5.27
N MET A 37 12.86 15.40 4.24
CA MET A 37 11.48 15.72 3.82
C MET A 37 10.99 14.81 2.71
N ARG A 38 11.76 13.82 2.29
CA ARG A 38 11.43 12.85 1.25
C ARG A 38 11.25 11.47 1.83
N TYR A 39 10.06 10.95 1.73
CA TYR A 39 9.65 9.63 2.22
C TYR A 39 9.41 8.65 1.09
N VAL A 40 9.15 9.16 -0.13
CA VAL A 40 8.79 8.35 -1.29
C VAL A 40 10.01 8.07 -2.16
N CYS A 41 10.39 6.81 -2.25
CA CYS A 41 11.34 6.28 -3.23
C CYS A 41 10.56 5.79 -4.45
N ASN A 42 10.65 6.52 -5.56
CA ASN A 42 9.93 6.27 -6.82
C ASN A 42 10.91 6.44 -8.01
N PRO A 43 11.92 5.54 -8.13
CA PRO A 43 13.04 5.76 -9.05
C PRO A 43 12.65 5.69 -10.52
N ASP A 44 11.58 4.97 -10.88
CA ASP A 44 11.12 4.82 -12.26
C ASP A 44 9.91 5.69 -12.60
N GLY A 45 9.51 6.60 -11.69
CA GLY A 45 8.42 7.54 -11.95
C GLY A 45 7.05 6.85 -12.12
N ILE A 46 6.79 5.76 -11.39
CA ILE A 46 5.50 5.07 -11.39
C ILE A 46 4.40 5.98 -10.85
N LEU A 47 4.73 6.72 -9.77
CA LEU A 47 3.89 7.78 -9.26
C LEU A 47 4.25 9.11 -9.91
N SER A 48 3.25 9.96 -10.10
CA SER A 48 3.48 11.35 -10.49
C SER A 48 4.19 12.13 -9.37
N GLN A 49 4.90 13.21 -9.76
CA GLN A 49 5.54 14.09 -8.78
C GLN A 49 4.52 14.70 -7.80
N ALA A 50 3.32 15.02 -8.26
CA ALA A 50 2.25 15.57 -7.42
C ALA A 50 1.78 14.58 -6.35
N ALA A 51 1.69 13.28 -6.69
CA ALA A 51 1.38 12.22 -5.73
C ALA A 51 2.52 12.04 -4.71
N CYS A 52 3.77 12.00 -5.17
CA CYS A 52 4.94 11.92 -4.29
C CYS A 52 4.97 13.11 -3.31
N ASP A 53 4.79 14.34 -3.79
CA ASP A 53 4.80 15.54 -2.94
C ASP A 53 3.63 15.56 -1.95
N SER A 54 2.48 15.01 -2.32
CA SER A 54 1.33 14.85 -1.42
C SER A 54 1.62 13.86 -0.31
N ILE A 55 2.19 12.71 -0.65
CA ILE A 55 2.59 11.66 0.31
C ILE A 55 3.69 12.19 1.24
N ASP A 56 4.72 12.83 0.70
CA ASP A 56 5.83 13.39 1.48
C ASP A 56 5.31 14.39 2.54
N ARG A 57 4.37 15.27 2.17
CA ARG A 57 3.76 16.24 3.13
C ARG A 57 2.98 15.54 4.24
N MET A 58 2.18 14.52 3.92
CA MET A 58 1.42 13.78 4.91
C MET A 58 2.34 13.05 5.89
N LEU A 59 3.35 12.36 5.39
CA LEU A 59 4.29 11.62 6.21
C LEU A 59 5.21 12.52 7.03
N TYR A 60 5.61 13.68 6.49
CA TYR A 60 6.33 14.69 7.26
C TYR A 60 5.48 15.19 8.44
N ALA A 61 4.21 15.54 8.20
CA ALA A 61 3.32 15.95 9.28
C ALA A 61 3.13 14.86 10.34
N LEU A 62 2.93 13.62 9.93
CA LEU A 62 2.82 12.46 10.82
C LEU A 62 4.08 12.30 11.68
N GLU A 63 5.26 12.35 11.08
CA GLU A 63 6.52 12.22 11.82
C GLU A 63 6.72 13.36 12.83
N GLN A 64 6.37 14.61 12.49
CA GLN A 64 6.46 15.74 13.42
C GLN A 64 5.52 15.59 14.62
N GLN A 65 4.34 15.02 14.43
CA GLN A 65 3.32 14.86 15.47
C GLN A 65 3.59 13.64 16.37
N THR A 66 3.97 12.51 15.76
CA THR A 66 4.03 11.20 16.44
C THR A 66 5.47 10.69 16.64
N GLY A 67 6.38 11.19 15.81
CA GLY A 67 7.75 10.69 15.72
C GLY A 67 7.87 9.34 15.02
N ILE A 68 6.80 8.85 14.35
CA ILE A 68 6.79 7.63 13.55
C ILE A 68 7.57 7.89 12.26
N GLU A 69 8.51 7.01 11.94
CA GLU A 69 9.29 7.10 10.70
C GLU A 69 8.70 6.15 9.65
N THR A 70 8.37 6.70 8.49
CA THR A 70 7.77 5.94 7.39
C THR A 70 8.62 6.04 6.14
N VAL A 71 8.72 4.95 5.38
CA VAL A 71 9.28 4.94 4.03
C VAL A 71 8.28 4.31 3.07
N VAL A 72 8.10 4.97 1.93
CA VAL A 72 7.29 4.45 0.81
C VAL A 72 8.23 4.09 -0.32
N ALA A 73 8.24 2.83 -0.73
CA ALA A 73 9.01 2.34 -1.86
C ALA A 73 8.08 1.88 -2.97
N VAL A 74 8.24 2.46 -4.17
CA VAL A 74 7.43 2.15 -5.35
C VAL A 74 8.36 1.75 -6.47
N VAL A 75 8.36 0.47 -6.85
CA VAL A 75 9.28 -0.10 -7.83
C VAL A 75 8.54 -1.00 -8.83
N PRO A 76 9.07 -1.11 -10.06
CA PRO A 76 8.45 -1.96 -11.07
C PRO A 76 8.63 -3.45 -10.76
N SER A 77 9.78 -3.86 -10.21
CA SER A 77 10.09 -5.27 -9.98
C SER A 77 11.12 -5.44 -8.87
N ILE A 78 10.95 -6.50 -8.08
CA ILE A 78 11.93 -7.03 -7.11
C ILE A 78 12.43 -8.43 -7.53
N GLY A 79 12.22 -8.81 -8.79
CA GLY A 79 12.57 -10.13 -9.31
C GLY A 79 11.69 -11.22 -8.74
N ASN A 80 12.29 -12.29 -8.25
CA ASN A 80 11.60 -13.42 -7.63
C ASN A 80 11.49 -13.30 -6.09
N ASP A 81 11.80 -12.15 -5.55
CA ASP A 81 11.78 -11.91 -4.11
C ASP A 81 10.33 -11.83 -3.59
N ASP A 82 10.12 -12.21 -2.35
CA ASP A 82 8.83 -12.06 -1.67
C ASP A 82 8.65 -10.62 -1.17
N CYS A 83 7.44 -10.07 -1.36
CA CYS A 83 7.15 -8.69 -0.97
C CYS A 83 7.27 -8.45 0.54
N PHE A 84 6.85 -9.42 1.36
CA PHE A 84 6.92 -9.29 2.81
C PHE A 84 8.38 -9.30 3.27
N ASP A 85 9.16 -10.27 2.78
CA ASP A 85 10.59 -10.38 3.10
C ASP A 85 11.37 -9.17 2.61
N PHE A 86 11.04 -8.65 1.43
CA PHE A 86 11.65 -7.44 0.90
C PHE A 86 11.35 -6.21 1.77
N ALA A 87 10.09 -5.99 2.15
CA ALA A 87 9.69 -4.89 3.02
C ALA A 87 10.32 -5.00 4.42
N HIS A 88 10.42 -6.22 4.96
CA HIS A 88 11.11 -6.51 6.22
C HIS A 88 12.59 -6.11 6.15
N ARG A 89 13.29 -6.53 5.08
CA ARG A 89 14.69 -6.15 4.91
C ARG A 89 14.86 -4.65 4.73
N LEU A 90 13.99 -3.98 3.96
CA LEU A 90 14.02 -2.52 3.83
C LEU A 90 13.93 -1.83 5.18
N LEU A 91 12.99 -2.24 6.05
CA LEU A 91 12.85 -1.65 7.38
C LEU A 91 14.14 -1.78 8.20
N ASN A 92 14.73 -2.98 8.21
CA ASN A 92 15.89 -3.26 9.03
C ASN A 92 17.19 -2.66 8.47
N GLU A 93 17.45 -2.83 7.18
CA GLU A 93 18.69 -2.38 6.54
C GLU A 93 18.75 -0.85 6.38
N TRP A 94 17.58 -0.22 6.20
CA TRP A 94 17.51 1.24 6.17
C TRP A 94 17.39 1.86 7.56
N GLY A 95 17.15 1.03 8.58
CA GLY A 95 17.01 1.49 9.96
C GLY A 95 15.80 2.40 10.14
N VAL A 96 14.68 2.06 9.47
CA VAL A 96 13.43 2.83 9.55
C VAL A 96 12.81 2.67 10.95
N GLY A 97 12.60 3.79 11.63
CA GLY A 97 12.10 3.82 13.00
C GLY A 97 13.17 4.18 14.02
N LYS A 98 12.74 4.82 15.11
CA LYS A 98 13.66 5.27 16.15
C LYS A 98 14.14 4.11 17.00
N LYS A 99 15.45 4.04 17.22
CA LYS A 99 16.08 3.03 18.07
C LYS A 99 15.43 3.00 19.46
N GLY A 100 15.00 1.82 19.89
CA GLY A 100 14.31 1.60 21.17
C GLY A 100 12.79 1.86 21.14
N LYS A 101 12.26 2.57 20.12
CA LYS A 101 10.81 2.73 19.92
C LYS A 101 10.24 1.71 18.93
N ASN A 102 11.06 1.24 17.99
CA ASN A 102 10.68 0.32 16.91
C ASN A 102 9.41 0.79 16.15
N ASN A 103 9.31 2.11 15.95
CA ASN A 103 8.14 2.79 15.37
C ASN A 103 8.34 3.13 13.90
N GLY A 104 8.94 2.21 13.17
CA GLY A 104 9.13 2.30 11.71
C GLY A 104 7.97 1.69 10.94
N LEU A 105 7.68 2.23 9.76
CA LEU A 105 6.73 1.70 8.81
C LEU A 105 7.33 1.71 7.41
N VAL A 106 7.26 0.58 6.70
CA VAL A 106 7.54 0.49 5.27
C VAL A 106 6.24 0.21 4.52
N ILE A 107 5.98 1.00 3.48
CA ILE A 107 4.90 0.79 2.51
C ILE A 107 5.56 0.49 1.17
N LEU A 108 5.45 -0.74 0.70
CA LEU A 108 6.06 -1.22 -0.54
C LEU A 108 4.98 -1.47 -1.60
N LEU A 109 5.14 -0.88 -2.78
CA LEU A 109 4.37 -1.21 -3.98
C LEU A 109 5.31 -1.80 -5.04
N VAL A 110 5.00 -3.01 -5.50
CA VAL A 110 5.69 -3.70 -6.60
C VAL A 110 4.70 -3.95 -7.71
N THR A 111 4.90 -3.30 -8.87
CA THR A 111 3.84 -3.27 -9.88
C THR A 111 3.75 -4.53 -10.74
N ASP A 112 4.85 -5.22 -11.03
CA ASP A 112 4.84 -6.49 -11.79
C ASP A 112 4.20 -7.64 -11.01
N GLN A 113 4.43 -7.71 -9.70
CA GLN A 113 3.82 -8.70 -8.81
C GLN A 113 2.42 -8.26 -8.34
N ARG A 114 1.97 -7.03 -8.66
CA ARG A 114 0.74 -6.42 -8.15
C ARG A 114 0.64 -6.53 -6.63
N CYS A 115 1.76 -6.29 -5.98
CA CYS A 115 1.90 -6.42 -4.54
C CYS A 115 1.89 -5.04 -3.88
N ILE A 116 1.07 -4.89 -2.85
CA ILE A 116 1.15 -3.81 -1.87
C ILE A 116 1.39 -4.44 -0.50
N GLN A 117 2.50 -4.08 0.15
CA GLN A 117 2.91 -4.63 1.43
C GLN A 117 3.18 -3.52 2.44
N PHE A 118 2.59 -3.64 3.62
CA PHE A 118 2.94 -2.85 4.79
C PHE A 118 3.79 -3.72 5.71
N TYR A 119 4.86 -3.14 6.23
CA TYR A 119 5.68 -3.77 7.27
C TYR A 119 5.88 -2.79 8.41
N THR A 120 5.36 -3.14 9.58
CA THR A 120 5.40 -2.33 10.80
C THR A 120 6.48 -2.82 11.74
N GLY A 121 7.20 -1.90 12.37
CA GLY A 121 8.02 -2.22 13.53
C GLY A 121 7.13 -2.56 14.73
N TYR A 122 7.67 -3.32 15.67
CA TYR A 122 6.96 -3.81 16.85
C TYR A 122 6.24 -2.71 17.66
N GLY A 123 6.80 -1.50 17.68
CA GLY A 123 6.20 -0.35 18.40
C GLY A 123 4.91 0.18 17.74
N LEU A 124 4.57 -0.25 16.53
CA LEU A 124 3.35 0.14 15.84
C LEU A 124 2.25 -0.94 15.82
N GLU A 125 2.54 -2.15 16.30
CA GLU A 125 1.59 -3.28 16.24
C GLU A 125 0.29 -2.99 17.00
N GLY A 126 0.33 -2.14 18.04
CA GLY A 126 -0.87 -1.73 18.78
C GLY A 126 -1.76 -0.78 17.99
N ASP A 127 -1.17 0.15 17.24
CA ASP A 127 -1.90 1.18 16.51
C ASP A 127 -2.22 0.76 15.08
N LEU A 128 -1.33 -0.02 14.46
CA LEU A 128 -1.42 -0.48 13.08
C LEU A 128 -1.15 -1.99 12.96
N PRO A 129 -1.98 -2.84 13.60
CA PRO A 129 -1.87 -4.30 13.47
C PRO A 129 -2.18 -4.76 12.04
N ASP A 130 -1.78 -5.98 11.69
CA ASP A 130 -1.92 -6.57 10.36
C ASP A 130 -3.36 -6.51 9.82
N ALA A 131 -4.36 -6.72 10.69
CA ALA A 131 -5.77 -6.65 10.31
C ALA A 131 -6.14 -5.24 9.80
N ILE A 132 -5.66 -4.19 10.45
CA ILE A 132 -5.87 -2.80 10.04
C ILE A 132 -5.08 -2.50 8.77
N CYS A 133 -3.82 -2.94 8.67
CA CYS A 133 -3.02 -2.83 7.44
C CYS A 133 -3.78 -3.45 6.25
N LYS A 134 -4.29 -4.66 6.42
CA LYS A 134 -5.08 -5.36 5.40
C LYS A 134 -6.36 -4.64 5.03
N ARG A 135 -7.07 -4.07 6.02
CA ARG A 135 -8.29 -3.27 5.79
C ARG A 135 -7.97 -2.03 4.96
N ILE A 136 -6.93 -1.28 5.31
CA ILE A 136 -6.49 -0.09 4.55
C ILE A 136 -6.13 -0.47 3.12
N GLN A 137 -5.33 -1.53 2.92
CA GLN A 137 -4.99 -2.01 1.58
C GLN A 137 -6.26 -2.33 0.78
N THR A 138 -7.19 -3.10 1.36
CA THR A 138 -8.37 -3.61 0.65
C THR A 138 -9.37 -2.50 0.34
N ARG A 139 -9.64 -1.60 1.29
CA ARG A 139 -10.68 -0.55 1.14
C ARG A 139 -10.16 0.70 0.44
N ASN A 140 -8.93 1.12 0.75
CA ASN A 140 -8.42 2.43 0.32
C ASN A 140 -7.44 2.36 -0.85
N MET A 141 -6.78 1.21 -1.10
CA MET A 141 -5.73 1.12 -2.13
C MET A 141 -6.12 0.24 -3.31
N ILE A 142 -6.47 -1.02 -3.05
CA ILE A 142 -6.71 -2.02 -4.09
C ILE A 142 -7.76 -1.60 -5.14
N PRO A 143 -8.86 -0.90 -4.81
CA PRO A 143 -9.83 -0.45 -5.84
C PRO A 143 -9.17 0.40 -6.93
N TYR A 144 -8.27 1.30 -6.56
CA TYR A 144 -7.53 2.15 -7.51
C TYR A 144 -6.38 1.40 -8.19
N LEU A 145 -5.64 0.58 -7.42
CA LEU A 145 -4.47 -0.14 -7.94
C LEU A 145 -4.84 -1.18 -8.99
N LYS A 146 -6.02 -1.81 -8.87
CA LYS A 146 -6.54 -2.74 -9.89
C LYS A 146 -6.72 -2.11 -11.26
N ASP A 147 -7.09 -0.83 -11.27
CA ASP A 147 -7.30 -0.04 -12.49
C ASP A 147 -6.01 0.64 -12.98
N GLY A 148 -4.87 0.36 -12.34
CA GLY A 148 -3.58 0.98 -12.65
C GLY A 148 -3.47 2.45 -12.20
N ASN A 149 -4.40 2.94 -11.41
CA ASN A 149 -4.35 4.29 -10.84
C ASN A 149 -3.47 4.30 -9.59
N TRP A 150 -2.15 4.21 -9.82
CA TRP A 150 -1.13 4.12 -8.77
C TRP A 150 -1.14 5.33 -7.85
N ASP A 151 -1.28 6.53 -8.41
CA ASP A 151 -1.33 7.79 -7.66
C ASP A 151 -2.46 7.81 -6.64
N ALA A 152 -3.69 7.59 -7.10
CA ALA A 152 -4.86 7.62 -6.23
C ALA A 152 -4.79 6.53 -5.15
N GLY A 153 -4.37 5.31 -5.51
CA GLY A 153 -4.24 4.20 -4.57
C GLY A 153 -3.21 4.47 -3.47
N MET A 154 -2.03 4.97 -3.84
CA MET A 154 -0.99 5.26 -2.87
C MET A 154 -1.34 6.45 -1.98
N VAL A 155 -1.86 7.54 -2.55
CA VAL A 155 -2.28 8.72 -1.77
C VAL A 155 -3.42 8.38 -0.81
N ALA A 156 -4.42 7.61 -1.24
CA ALA A 156 -5.54 7.20 -0.38
C ALA A 156 -5.07 6.27 0.75
N GLY A 157 -4.20 5.30 0.45
CA GLY A 157 -3.64 4.40 1.45
C GLY A 157 -2.81 5.12 2.50
N VAL A 158 -1.88 6.00 2.07
CA VAL A 158 -1.06 6.77 3.01
C VAL A 158 -1.91 7.70 3.87
N ARG A 159 -2.95 8.34 3.29
CA ARG A 159 -3.90 9.16 4.06
C ARG A 159 -4.60 8.34 5.15
N ALA A 160 -5.07 7.13 4.81
CA ALA A 160 -5.71 6.25 5.78
C ALA A 160 -4.75 5.80 6.89
N VAL A 161 -3.48 5.52 6.55
CA VAL A 161 -2.43 5.22 7.53
C VAL A 161 -2.19 6.41 8.46
N CYS A 162 -2.01 7.62 7.91
CA CYS A 162 -1.81 8.83 8.71
C CYS A 162 -3.00 9.05 9.66
N GLY A 163 -4.23 9.02 9.15
CA GLY A 163 -5.43 9.20 9.96
C GLY A 163 -5.58 8.17 11.08
N ARG A 164 -5.11 6.94 10.86
CA ARG A 164 -5.09 5.91 11.91
C ARG A 164 -4.03 6.20 12.98
N LEU A 165 -2.84 6.65 12.58
CA LEU A 165 -1.70 6.83 13.46
C LEU A 165 -1.71 8.19 14.20
N ASP A 166 -2.34 9.23 13.65
CA ASP A 166 -2.50 10.53 14.31
C ASP A 166 -3.81 10.67 15.10
N GLY A 167 -4.66 9.62 15.04
CA GLY A 167 -5.95 9.59 15.74
C GLY A 167 -7.05 10.42 15.09
N SER A 168 -6.83 10.97 13.89
CA SER A 168 -7.85 11.76 13.18
C SER A 168 -8.94 10.89 12.52
N MET A 169 -8.65 9.62 12.25
CA MET A 169 -9.66 8.62 11.93
C MET A 169 -10.27 8.08 13.23
N VAL A 170 -11.32 8.71 13.69
CA VAL A 170 -12.21 8.14 14.71
C VAL A 170 -12.87 6.92 14.08
N ASN A 171 -12.57 5.75 14.62
CA ASN A 171 -13.24 4.46 14.46
C ASN A 171 -14.42 4.43 13.48
N ASP A 172 -14.15 4.21 12.19
CA ASP A 172 -15.09 3.52 11.31
C ASP A 172 -15.01 2.02 11.65
N THR A 173 -15.20 1.70 12.92
CA THR A 173 -15.20 0.36 13.46
C THR A 173 -16.61 -0.03 13.82
N ASP A 174 -17.03 -1.15 13.32
CA ASP A 174 -17.99 -2.08 13.92
C ASP A 174 -19.49 -1.91 13.62
N ASP A 175 -19.94 -0.89 12.84
CA ASP A 175 -21.38 -0.70 12.61
C ASP A 175 -21.96 -1.54 11.45
N GLU A 176 -21.14 -2.18 10.60
CA GLU A 176 -21.70 -2.94 9.45
C GLU A 176 -21.89 -4.45 9.69
N GLU A 177 -21.18 -5.07 10.64
CA GLU A 177 -21.37 -6.50 10.90
C GLU A 177 -22.52 -6.78 11.88
N ASP A 178 -22.80 -5.89 12.83
CA ASP A 178 -23.89 -6.06 13.81
C ASP A 178 -25.27 -5.84 13.20
N ILE A 179 -25.43 -4.94 12.23
CA ILE A 179 -26.71 -4.67 11.57
C ILE A 179 -27.13 -5.88 10.72
N SER A 180 -26.20 -6.56 10.08
CA SER A 180 -26.50 -7.75 9.27
C SER A 180 -26.92 -8.94 10.13
N PHE A 181 -26.27 -9.14 11.28
CA PHE A 181 -26.61 -10.24 12.19
C PHE A 181 -27.97 -10.03 12.87
N PHE A 182 -28.26 -8.84 13.37
CA PHE A 182 -29.57 -8.49 13.96
C PHE A 182 -30.68 -8.48 12.90
N GLY A 183 -30.40 -8.04 11.67
CA GLY A 183 -31.36 -8.06 10.56
C GLY A 183 -31.73 -9.49 10.16
N ILE A 184 -30.79 -10.40 10.10
CA ILE A 184 -31.02 -11.81 9.79
C ILE A 184 -31.77 -12.50 10.95
N LEU A 185 -31.42 -12.20 12.21
CA LEU A 185 -32.09 -12.75 13.38
C LEU A 185 -33.56 -12.28 13.47
N ALA A 186 -33.83 -11.00 13.20
CA ALA A 186 -35.18 -10.45 13.16
C ALA A 186 -36.01 -11.06 12.02
N ALA A 187 -35.44 -11.29 10.85
CA ALA A 187 -36.10 -11.93 9.71
C ALA A 187 -36.46 -13.40 10.01
N VAL A 188 -35.59 -14.13 10.71
CA VAL A 188 -35.84 -15.54 11.11
C VAL A 188 -36.92 -15.62 12.16
N ILE A 189 -36.92 -14.72 13.16
CA ILE A 189 -37.94 -14.69 14.21
C ILE A 189 -39.30 -14.27 13.61
N GLY A 190 -39.34 -13.28 12.70
CA GLY A 190 -40.55 -12.87 12.01
C GLY A 190 -41.19 -13.98 11.17
N PHE A 191 -40.36 -14.82 10.50
CA PHE A 191 -40.84 -15.94 9.71
C PHE A 191 -41.51 -17.04 10.58
N PHE A 192 -40.98 -17.31 11.79
CA PHE A 192 -41.58 -18.29 12.69
C PHE A 192 -42.91 -17.83 13.33
N VAL A 193 -43.09 -16.51 13.55
CA VAL A 193 -44.35 -15.96 14.08
C VAL A 193 -45.46 -16.03 13.06
N VAL A 194 -45.18 -15.81 11.76
CA VAL A 194 -46.17 -15.89 10.68
C VAL A 194 -46.52 -17.33 10.32
N ALA A 195 -45.55 -18.25 10.39
CA ALA A 195 -45.82 -19.68 10.11
C ALA A 195 -46.52 -20.43 11.26
N GLY A 196 -46.45 -19.94 12.49
CA GLY A 196 -47.15 -20.54 13.66
C GLY A 196 -48.57 -20.07 13.87
N GLY A 197 -49.08 -19.13 13.05
CA GLY A 197 -50.40 -18.50 13.22
C GLY A 197 -51.54 -19.10 12.39
N ILE A 198 -51.35 -20.23 11.70
CA ILE A 198 -52.42 -20.90 10.96
C ILE A 198 -52.72 -22.26 11.61
N GLY A 199 -53.51 -22.23 12.63
CA GLY A 199 -54.04 -23.41 13.25
C GLY A 199 -55.22 -23.05 14.17
N TRP A 200 -56.37 -22.85 13.58
CA TRP A 200 -57.73 -23.19 14.04
C TRP A 200 -58.72 -22.82 12.95
#